data_dcbf2e450d637d4fa5c594c7e0b9e274
#
_entry.id   dcbf2e450d637d4fa5c594c7e0b9e274
#
_cell.length_a   1.000
_cell.length_b   1.000
_cell.length_c   1.000
_cell.angle_alpha   90.00
_cell.angle_beta   90.00
_cell.angle_gamma   90.00
#
_symmetry.space_group_name_H-M   'P 1'
#
loop_
_entity.id
_entity.type
_entity.pdbx_description
1 polymer ?
#
loop_
_entity_poly.entity_id
_entity_poly.type
_entity_poly.pdbx_seq_one_letter_code
_entity_poly.pdbx_strand_id
1 'polypeptide(L)'
;MTNEERYFQQVVIELPDSQKDKTRRIADGLSPCVCLDPCIVDEIQTLWDLGIQTTGCCCGHNNPEWFPFVNVNDDSIEAMLDLGYIQKHSDTKRKDTFLLKSA
;
A
#
# COMPACT_ATOMS: atom_id res chain seq x y z
N MET A 1 -4.91 9.10 -16.36
CA MET A 1 -5.60 9.79 -15.24
C MET A 1 -4.70 10.90 -14.72
N THR A 2 -5.22 12.11 -14.59
CA THR A 2 -4.48 13.24 -14.02
C THR A 2 -4.43 13.13 -12.48
N ASN A 3 -3.52 13.89 -11.85
CA ASN A 3 -3.46 13.93 -10.38
C ASN A 3 -4.77 14.47 -9.77
N GLU A 4 -5.39 15.44 -10.42
CA GLU A 4 -6.66 15.98 -9.98
C GLU A 4 -7.78 14.94 -10.03
N GLU A 5 -7.87 14.20 -11.13
CA GLU A 5 -8.84 13.11 -11.27
C GLU A 5 -8.63 12.03 -10.20
N ARG A 6 -7.38 11.69 -9.90
CA ARG A 6 -7.08 10.71 -8.85
C ARG A 6 -7.51 11.20 -7.48
N TYR A 7 -7.28 12.47 -7.19
CA TYR A 7 -7.68 13.05 -5.92
C TYR A 7 -9.18 12.93 -5.69
N PHE A 8 -10.00 13.22 -6.70
CA PHE A 8 -11.46 13.14 -6.60
C PHE A 8 -11.99 11.71 -6.68
N GLN A 9 -11.21 10.79 -7.22
CA GLN A 9 -11.62 9.39 -7.41
C GLN A 9 -11.06 8.43 -6.37
N GLN A 10 -10.33 8.94 -5.39
CA GLN A 10 -9.81 8.08 -4.32
C GLN A 10 -10.93 7.34 -3.60
N VAL A 11 -10.67 6.07 -3.34
CA VAL A 11 -11.61 5.19 -2.64
C VAL A 11 -11.23 5.17 -1.17
N VAL A 12 -12.21 5.46 -0.30
CA VAL A 12 -12.03 5.39 1.15
C VAL A 12 -12.42 4.00 1.60
N ILE A 13 -11.47 3.26 2.19
CA ILE A 13 -11.67 1.89 2.61
C ILE A 13 -11.24 1.73 4.06
N GLU A 14 -12.10 1.10 4.88
CA GLU A 14 -11.73 0.73 6.24
C GLU A 14 -10.75 -0.44 6.19
N LEU A 15 -9.65 -0.33 6.92
CA LEU A 15 -8.69 -1.43 7.03
C LEU A 15 -9.35 -2.67 7.64
N PRO A 16 -9.07 -3.88 7.11
CA PRO A 16 -9.57 -5.11 7.75
C PRO A 16 -9.04 -5.26 9.18
N ASP A 17 -9.79 -5.95 10.02
CA ASP A 17 -9.39 -6.20 11.41
C ASP A 17 -8.06 -6.96 11.50
N SER A 18 -7.72 -7.73 10.48
CA SER A 18 -6.45 -8.46 10.40
C SER A 18 -5.22 -7.54 10.22
N GLN A 19 -5.43 -6.28 9.83
CA GLN A 19 -4.34 -5.34 9.63
C GLN A 19 -3.90 -4.71 10.96
N LYS A 20 -2.63 -4.90 11.30
CA LYS A 20 -2.05 -4.33 12.52
C LYS A 20 -2.09 -2.81 12.52
N ASP A 21 -2.02 -2.19 11.33
CA ASP A 21 -2.09 -0.75 11.17
C ASP A 21 -3.44 -0.20 11.64
N LYS A 22 -4.53 -0.95 11.45
CA LYS A 22 -5.85 -0.56 11.96
C LYS A 22 -5.84 -0.40 13.48
N THR A 23 -5.31 -1.40 14.19
CA THR A 23 -5.22 -1.37 15.65
C THR A 23 -4.37 -0.19 16.12
N ARG A 24 -3.22 0.04 15.48
CA ARG A 24 -2.33 1.15 15.80
C ARG A 24 -3.01 2.50 15.59
N ARG A 25 -3.71 2.67 14.47
CA ARG A 25 -4.42 3.92 14.17
C ARG A 25 -5.49 4.23 15.21
N ILE A 26 -6.29 3.24 15.57
CA ILE A 26 -7.33 3.41 16.59
C ILE A 26 -6.71 3.79 17.93
N ALA A 27 -5.62 3.14 18.33
CA ALA A 27 -4.92 3.45 19.59
C ALA A 27 -4.37 4.89 19.61
N ASP A 28 -3.96 5.40 18.44
CA ASP A 28 -3.43 6.76 18.30
C ASP A 28 -4.52 7.82 18.06
N GLY A 29 -5.80 7.42 18.07
CA GLY A 29 -6.92 8.33 17.80
C GLY A 29 -7.09 8.69 16.34
N LEU A 30 -6.51 7.93 15.43
CA LEU A 30 -6.61 8.13 13.99
C LEU A 30 -7.74 7.31 13.38
N SER A 31 -8.23 7.74 12.22
CA SER A 31 -9.25 6.99 11.47
C SER A 31 -8.70 5.63 11.05
N PRO A 32 -9.50 4.54 11.17
CA PRO A 32 -9.10 3.22 10.66
C PRO A 32 -9.24 3.09 9.15
N CYS A 33 -9.62 4.17 8.46
CA CYS A 33 -9.81 4.17 7.02
C CYS A 33 -8.59 4.72 6.30
N VAL A 34 -8.36 4.25 5.09
CA VAL A 34 -7.31 4.74 4.21
C VAL A 34 -7.91 5.17 2.87
N CYS A 35 -7.28 6.12 2.20
CA CYS A 35 -7.66 6.53 0.85
C CYS A 35 -6.72 5.87 -0.13
N LEU A 36 -7.29 5.13 -1.10
CA LEU A 36 -6.52 4.42 -2.12
C LEU A 36 -6.85 4.97 -3.50
N ASP A 37 -5.83 5.07 -4.35
CA ASP A 37 -6.05 5.38 -5.76
C ASP A 37 -6.79 4.22 -6.43
N PRO A 38 -7.79 4.48 -7.30
CA PRO A 38 -8.59 3.42 -7.90
C PRO A 38 -7.78 2.35 -8.62
N CYS A 39 -6.64 2.74 -9.21
CA CYS A 39 -5.82 1.82 -10.01
C CYS A 39 -5.09 0.76 -9.17
N ILE A 40 -4.98 0.92 -7.85
CA ILE A 40 -4.28 -0.04 -6.99
C ILE A 40 -5.20 -0.72 -5.97
N VAL A 41 -6.47 -0.36 -5.91
CA VAL A 41 -7.42 -0.86 -4.90
C VAL A 41 -7.47 -2.39 -4.88
N ASP A 42 -7.69 -3.00 -6.05
CA ASP A 42 -7.86 -4.45 -6.12
C ASP A 42 -6.60 -5.19 -5.69
N GLU A 43 -5.44 -4.70 -6.09
CA GLU A 43 -4.17 -5.31 -5.70
C GLU A 43 -3.94 -5.22 -4.19
N ILE A 44 -4.19 -4.05 -3.60
CA ILE A 44 -4.02 -3.86 -2.16
C ILE A 44 -4.99 -4.74 -1.37
N GLN A 45 -6.26 -4.81 -1.79
CA GLN A 45 -7.24 -5.68 -1.13
C GLN A 45 -6.84 -7.15 -1.22
N THR A 46 -6.30 -7.57 -2.35
CA THR A 46 -5.78 -8.94 -2.52
C THR A 46 -4.64 -9.22 -1.55
N LEU A 47 -3.72 -8.27 -1.38
CA LEU A 47 -2.63 -8.41 -0.42
C LEU A 47 -3.15 -8.54 1.01
N TRP A 48 -4.13 -7.75 1.39
CA TRP A 48 -4.76 -7.86 2.71
C TRP A 48 -5.40 -9.23 2.91
N ASP A 49 -6.08 -9.74 1.89
CA ASP A 49 -6.72 -11.08 1.94
C ASP A 49 -5.68 -12.20 2.11
N LEU A 50 -4.48 -11.99 1.62
CA LEU A 50 -3.37 -12.93 1.77
C LEU A 50 -2.63 -12.78 3.12
N GLY A 51 -3.08 -11.87 3.97
CA GLY A 51 -2.48 -11.66 5.28
C GLY A 51 -1.28 -10.71 5.30
N ILE A 52 -1.01 -10.01 4.20
CA ILE A 52 0.08 -9.04 4.12
C ILE A 52 -0.26 -7.82 4.98
N GLN A 53 0.64 -7.43 5.87
CA GLN A 53 0.48 -6.28 6.76
C GLN A 53 1.06 -5.03 6.10
N THR A 54 0.21 -4.13 5.61
CA THR A 54 0.65 -2.92 4.92
C THR A 54 0.74 -1.73 5.88
N THR A 55 1.65 -0.79 5.57
CA THR A 55 1.83 0.45 6.33
C THR A 55 1.59 1.70 5.47
N GLY A 56 1.51 1.54 4.15
CA GLY A 56 1.21 2.64 3.24
C GLY A 56 1.35 2.18 1.79
N CYS A 57 0.78 2.94 0.88
CA CYS A 57 0.87 2.65 -0.56
C CYS A 57 0.58 3.91 -1.37
N CYS A 58 1.02 3.89 -2.64
CA CYS A 58 0.79 4.96 -3.59
C CYS A 58 0.89 4.43 -5.00
N CYS A 59 0.12 4.97 -5.94
CA CYS A 59 0.21 4.57 -7.35
C CYS A 59 1.23 5.37 -8.16
N GLY A 60 1.95 6.32 -7.55
CA GLY A 60 2.94 7.14 -8.24
C GLY A 60 2.39 8.43 -8.85
N HIS A 61 1.09 8.68 -8.82
CA HIS A 61 0.43 9.92 -9.23
C HIS A 61 0.81 10.40 -10.65
N ASN A 62 0.98 9.47 -11.61
CA ASN A 62 1.39 9.78 -13.00
C ASN A 62 2.77 10.46 -13.12
N ASN A 63 3.58 10.48 -12.08
CA ASN A 63 4.91 11.04 -12.13
C ASN A 63 5.87 9.99 -12.69
N PRO A 64 6.57 10.22 -13.84
CA PRO A 64 7.47 9.22 -14.42
C PRO A 64 8.68 8.89 -13.55
N GLU A 65 9.03 9.74 -12.59
CA GLU A 65 10.11 9.47 -11.64
C GLU A 65 9.64 8.63 -10.45
N TRP A 66 8.33 8.53 -10.24
CA TRP A 66 7.73 7.75 -9.18
C TRP A 66 7.19 6.44 -9.73
N PHE A 67 7.05 5.47 -8.88
CA PHE A 67 6.49 4.16 -9.23
C PHE A 67 5.40 3.79 -8.24
N PRO A 68 4.42 2.95 -8.65
CA PRO A 68 3.42 2.45 -7.71
C PRO A 68 4.10 1.53 -6.69
N PHE A 69 3.84 1.77 -5.41
CA PHE A 69 4.52 1.02 -4.35
C PHE A 69 3.58 0.70 -3.19
N VAL A 70 3.98 -0.28 -2.40
CA VAL A 70 3.38 -0.59 -1.11
C VAL A 70 4.49 -0.78 -0.08
N ASN A 71 4.28 -0.20 1.10
CA ASN A 71 5.13 -0.45 2.27
C ASN A 71 4.45 -1.50 3.13
N VAL A 72 5.23 -2.44 3.66
CA VAL A 72 4.72 -3.52 4.51
C VAL A 72 5.48 -3.55 5.84
N ASN A 73 4.89 -4.19 6.86
CA ASN A 73 5.61 -4.47 8.08
C ASN A 73 6.74 -5.48 7.82
N ASP A 74 7.75 -5.46 8.69
CA ASP A 74 8.91 -6.34 8.55
C ASP A 74 8.52 -7.82 8.51
N ASP A 75 7.47 -8.20 9.24
CA ASP A 75 6.98 -9.58 9.28
C ASP A 75 6.27 -10.02 7.98
N SER A 76 5.99 -9.10 7.06
CA SER A 76 5.40 -9.42 5.76
C SER A 76 6.39 -9.36 4.59
N ILE A 77 7.64 -8.96 4.84
CA ILE A 77 8.65 -8.83 3.77
C ILE A 77 8.87 -10.16 3.06
N GLU A 78 9.09 -11.23 3.81
CA GLU A 78 9.34 -12.55 3.23
C GLU A 78 8.15 -13.03 2.39
N ALA A 79 6.94 -12.83 2.88
CA ALA A 79 5.73 -13.20 2.15
C ALA A 79 5.61 -12.44 0.83
N MET A 80 5.98 -11.16 0.80
CA MET A 80 5.98 -10.36 -0.43
C MET A 80 6.98 -10.90 -1.44
N LEU A 81 8.17 -11.28 -0.98
CA LEU A 81 9.19 -11.88 -1.85
C LEU A 81 8.70 -13.23 -2.41
N ASP A 82 8.04 -14.05 -1.60
CA ASP A 82 7.47 -15.33 -2.02
C ASP A 82 6.37 -15.16 -3.06
N LEU A 83 5.64 -14.03 -3.02
CA LEU A 83 4.63 -13.69 -4.02
C LEU A 83 5.22 -13.15 -5.32
N GLY A 84 6.54 -12.98 -5.39
CA GLY A 84 7.21 -12.49 -6.59
C GLY A 84 7.29 -10.97 -6.70
N TYR A 85 7.03 -10.23 -5.63
CA TYR A 85 7.17 -8.78 -5.61
C TYR A 85 8.64 -8.38 -5.55
N ILE A 86 8.95 -7.22 -6.12
CA ILE A 86 10.32 -6.70 -6.22
C ILE A 86 10.49 -5.57 -5.21
N GLN A 87 11.48 -5.70 -4.33
CA GLN A 87 11.86 -4.63 -3.42
C GLN A 87 12.44 -3.46 -4.23
N LYS A 88 11.93 -2.26 -3.99
CA LYS A 88 12.41 -1.07 -4.68
C LYS A 88 12.19 0.17 -3.82
N HIS A 89 13.30 0.79 -3.42
CA HIS A 89 13.30 2.04 -2.68
C HIS A 89 14.57 2.81 -3.01
N SER A 90 14.52 4.14 -3.01
CA SER A 90 15.69 4.99 -3.24
C SER A 90 16.75 4.81 -2.15
N ASP A 91 16.33 4.50 -0.92
CA ASP A 91 17.23 4.12 0.15
C ASP A 91 17.39 2.59 0.14
N THR A 92 18.57 2.12 -0.26
CA THR A 92 18.86 0.68 -0.39
C THR A 92 18.84 -0.07 0.94
N LYS A 93 18.83 0.65 2.07
CA LYS A 93 18.69 0.04 3.40
C LYS A 93 17.24 -0.29 3.73
N ARG A 94 16.28 0.35 3.06
CA ARG A 94 14.85 0.06 3.24
C ARG A 94 14.51 -1.24 2.51
N LYS A 95 13.94 -2.18 3.25
CA LYS A 95 13.55 -3.50 2.73
C LYS A 95 12.03 -3.69 2.66
N ASP A 96 11.26 -2.73 3.17
CA ASP A 96 9.83 -2.82 3.36
C ASP A 96 9.00 -2.25 2.20
N THR A 97 9.64 -1.71 1.17
CA THR A 97 8.96 -1.10 0.03
C THR A 97 9.03 -2.01 -1.19
N PHE A 98 7.87 -2.29 -1.79
CA PHE A 98 7.75 -3.17 -2.94
C PHE A 98 7.04 -2.47 -4.09
N LEU A 99 7.48 -2.78 -5.31
CA LEU A 99 6.85 -2.28 -6.54
C LEU A 99 5.51 -2.99 -6.73
N LEU A 100 4.43 -2.22 -6.90
CA LEU A 100 3.11 -2.78 -7.22
C LEU A 100 3.06 -3.21 -8.68
N LYS A 101 2.23 -4.22 -8.97
CA LYS A 101 2.03 -4.74 -10.32
C LYS A 101 0.95 -3.97 -11.07
N SER A 102 0.02 -3.34 -10.35
CA SER A 102 -1.04 -2.49 -10.90
C SER A 102 -0.54 -1.09 -11.19
N ALA A 103 -1.32 -0.35 -11.94
CA ALA A 103 -1.09 1.03 -12.34
C ALA A 103 0.13 1.17 -13.25
#